data_8d408d25973e8977c403bb63b6a78157
#
_entry.id   8d408d25973e8977c403bb63b6a78157
#
_cell.length_a   1.000
_cell.length_b   1.000
_cell.length_c   1.000
_cell.angle_alpha   90.00
_cell.angle_beta   90.00
_cell.angle_gamma   90.00
#
_symmetry.space_group_name_H-M   'P 1'
#
loop_
_entity.id
_entity.type
_entity.pdbx_description
1 polymer ?
#
loop_
_entity_poly.entity_id
_entity_poly.type
_entity_poly.pdbx_seq_one_letter_code
_entity_poly.pdbx_strand_id
1 'polypeptide(L)'
;VADWVSRTNVAKGKAPLTVNDVLTACIKAHEIQGNMAIENSFNRVGLDHVVLVKVASAAVVSKLLGLSRDQTIDAISHAFVDGQSLRTYRHAPNAGSRKSWAAGDACARAVNLALLVQRGEGGYNSVLTAKTWGFYDVLFKGREFQFQRPYTSYVMENVLFKLVPAEFHAQTAVEAAVQLHTKLREMGKTS
;
A
#
# COMPACT_ATOMS: atom_id res chain seq x y z
N VAL A 1 -13.47 4.10 4.97
CA VAL A 1 -13.71 5.32 4.17
C VAL A 1 -14.98 5.19 3.34
N ALA A 2 -15.11 4.15 2.50
CA ALA A 2 -16.25 4.01 1.59
C ALA A 2 -17.62 4.02 2.31
N ASP A 3 -17.77 3.29 3.41
CA ASP A 3 -19.00 3.30 4.23
C ASP A 3 -19.32 4.71 4.76
N TRP A 4 -18.31 5.39 5.32
CA TRP A 4 -18.50 6.76 5.82
C TRP A 4 -18.88 7.73 4.69
N VAL A 5 -18.22 7.65 3.53
CA VAL A 5 -18.57 8.48 2.36
C VAL A 5 -19.99 8.18 1.90
N SER A 6 -20.38 6.90 1.81
CA SER A 6 -21.72 6.50 1.41
C SER A 6 -22.78 7.07 2.36
N ARG A 7 -22.61 6.93 3.67
CA ARG A 7 -23.54 7.49 4.68
C ARG A 7 -23.62 9.02 4.59
N THR A 8 -22.46 9.67 4.40
CA THR A 8 -22.41 11.13 4.25
C THR A 8 -23.11 11.59 2.97
N ASN A 9 -22.95 10.86 1.87
CA ASN A 9 -23.64 11.15 0.62
C ASN A 9 -25.16 11.03 0.79
N VAL A 10 -25.63 9.93 1.36
CA VAL A 10 -27.07 9.71 1.61
C VAL A 10 -27.65 10.83 2.48
N ALA A 11 -26.97 11.20 3.56
CA ALA A 11 -27.39 12.31 4.44
C ALA A 11 -27.46 13.68 3.71
N LYS A 12 -26.72 13.83 2.60
CA LYS A 12 -26.75 15.02 1.74
C LYS A 12 -27.64 14.87 0.49
N GLY A 13 -28.49 13.83 0.43
CA GLY A 13 -29.35 13.56 -0.72
C GLY A 13 -28.62 13.11 -1.99
N LYS A 14 -27.37 12.59 -1.85
CA LYS A 14 -26.57 12.07 -2.95
C LYS A 14 -26.57 10.54 -2.93
N ALA A 15 -26.27 9.93 -4.09
CA ALA A 15 -26.14 8.47 -4.18
C ALA A 15 -24.98 7.96 -3.32
N PRO A 16 -25.14 6.80 -2.65
CA PRO A 16 -24.04 6.12 -1.99
C PRO A 16 -23.01 5.58 -2.99
N LEU A 17 -21.83 5.24 -2.54
CA LEU A 17 -20.85 4.48 -3.33
C LEU A 17 -21.40 3.07 -3.59
N THR A 18 -21.12 2.54 -4.76
CA THR A 18 -21.43 1.17 -5.13
C THR A 18 -20.30 0.21 -4.77
N VAL A 19 -20.56 -1.10 -4.78
CA VAL A 19 -19.51 -2.12 -4.64
C VAL A 19 -18.48 -1.97 -5.77
N ASN A 20 -18.92 -1.60 -6.98
CA ASN A 20 -18.01 -1.37 -8.12
C ASN A 20 -17.06 -0.20 -7.86
N ASP A 21 -17.50 0.87 -7.19
CA ASP A 21 -16.61 1.98 -6.81
C ASP A 21 -15.53 1.52 -5.83
N VAL A 22 -15.89 0.65 -4.89
CA VAL A 22 -14.94 0.08 -3.91
C VAL A 22 -13.94 -0.86 -4.60
N LEU A 23 -14.40 -1.74 -5.48
CA LEU A 23 -13.53 -2.63 -6.26
C LEU A 23 -12.57 -1.83 -7.14
N THR A 24 -13.06 -0.81 -7.83
CA THR A 24 -12.23 0.09 -8.63
C THR A 24 -11.18 0.80 -7.78
N ALA A 25 -11.54 1.24 -6.58
CA ALA A 25 -10.60 1.84 -5.63
C ALA A 25 -9.51 0.85 -5.19
N CYS A 26 -9.87 -0.41 -4.91
CA CYS A 26 -8.93 -1.47 -4.57
C CYS A 26 -7.95 -1.76 -5.72
N ILE A 27 -8.44 -1.90 -6.94
CA ILE A 27 -7.61 -2.12 -8.13
C ILE A 27 -6.62 -0.97 -8.30
N LYS A 28 -7.08 0.28 -8.21
CA LYS A 28 -6.21 1.46 -8.31
C LYS A 28 -5.15 1.50 -7.21
N ALA A 29 -5.50 1.14 -5.97
CA ALA A 29 -4.53 1.09 -4.89
C ALA A 29 -3.44 0.05 -5.14
N HIS A 30 -3.80 -1.14 -5.63
CA HIS A 30 -2.83 -2.18 -6.00
C HIS A 30 -1.95 -1.74 -7.17
N GLU A 31 -2.54 -1.12 -8.17
CA GLU A 31 -1.83 -0.65 -9.36
C GLU A 31 -0.81 0.44 -9.01
N ILE A 32 -1.17 1.42 -8.17
CA ILE A 32 -0.24 2.46 -7.72
C ILE A 32 0.91 1.84 -6.91
N GLN A 33 0.61 0.98 -5.95
CA GLN A 33 1.64 0.33 -5.14
C GLN A 33 2.57 -0.55 -5.98
N GLY A 34 1.99 -1.38 -6.83
CA GLY A 34 2.72 -2.37 -7.61
C GLY A 34 3.62 -1.73 -8.66
N ASN A 35 3.12 -0.75 -9.43
CA ASN A 35 3.94 -0.03 -10.39
C ASN A 35 5.14 0.66 -9.74
N MET A 36 4.94 1.25 -8.57
CA MET A 36 6.05 1.84 -7.82
C MET A 36 7.02 0.76 -7.29
N ALA A 37 6.49 -0.36 -6.78
CA ALA A 37 7.30 -1.40 -6.16
C ALA A 37 8.16 -2.20 -7.15
N ILE A 38 7.65 -2.44 -8.36
CA ILE A 38 8.32 -3.30 -9.36
C ILE A 38 9.71 -2.76 -9.71
N GLU A 39 9.81 -1.45 -9.97
CA GLU A 39 11.05 -0.83 -10.41
C GLU A 39 11.84 -0.15 -9.28
N ASN A 40 11.17 0.15 -8.15
CA ASN A 40 11.76 0.94 -7.08
C ASN A 40 11.79 0.17 -5.77
N SER A 41 12.91 -0.47 -5.48
CA SER A 41 13.06 -1.25 -4.27
C SER A 41 13.27 -0.35 -3.03
N PHE A 42 12.18 -0.03 -2.34
CA PHE A 42 12.22 0.68 -1.06
C PHE A 42 13.02 -0.09 0.01
N ASN A 43 12.98 -1.41 -0.04
CA ASN A 43 13.73 -2.25 0.89
C ASN A 43 15.25 -2.05 0.79
N ARG A 44 15.78 -1.78 -0.40
CA ARG A 44 17.23 -1.56 -0.62
C ARG A 44 17.73 -0.25 -0.03
N VAL A 45 16.84 0.66 0.30
CA VAL A 45 17.17 1.91 1.01
C VAL A 45 16.75 1.89 2.47
N GLY A 46 16.34 0.73 3.00
CA GLY A 46 15.97 0.55 4.40
C GLY A 46 14.54 0.93 4.75
N LEU A 47 13.74 1.32 3.75
CA LEU A 47 12.33 1.65 3.93
C LEU A 47 11.44 0.41 3.84
N ASP A 48 10.39 0.38 4.64
CA ASP A 48 9.36 -0.64 4.54
C ASP A 48 8.38 -0.34 3.39
N HIS A 49 7.86 -1.38 2.76
CA HIS A 49 6.89 -1.25 1.68
C HIS A 49 5.56 -0.60 2.11
N VAL A 50 5.27 -0.47 3.40
CA VAL A 50 4.08 0.26 3.87
C VAL A 50 4.13 1.76 3.56
N VAL A 51 5.28 2.30 3.17
CA VAL A 51 5.36 3.64 2.55
C VAL A 51 4.47 3.70 1.31
N LEU A 52 4.53 2.65 0.47
CA LEU A 52 3.71 2.54 -0.73
C LEU A 52 2.21 2.40 -0.41
N VAL A 53 1.88 1.68 0.67
CA VAL A 53 0.51 1.59 1.18
C VAL A 53 -0.02 2.99 1.51
N LYS A 54 0.78 3.81 2.22
CA LYS A 54 0.39 5.18 2.57
C LYS A 54 0.17 6.05 1.35
N VAL A 55 1.09 6.03 0.39
CA VAL A 55 1.01 6.83 -0.85
C VAL A 55 -0.21 6.46 -1.68
N ALA A 56 -0.40 5.17 -1.96
CA ALA A 56 -1.54 4.70 -2.75
C ALA A 56 -2.88 4.96 -2.03
N SER A 57 -2.91 4.76 -0.71
CA SER A 57 -4.10 5.05 0.08
C SER A 57 -4.43 6.54 0.08
N ALA A 58 -3.44 7.44 0.16
CA ALA A 58 -3.68 8.88 0.06
C ALA A 58 -4.33 9.26 -1.27
N ALA A 59 -3.83 8.71 -2.39
CA ALA A 59 -4.41 8.95 -3.71
C ALA A 59 -5.86 8.46 -3.82
N VAL A 60 -6.11 7.20 -3.41
CA VAL A 60 -7.43 6.57 -3.55
C VAL A 60 -8.45 7.18 -2.59
N VAL A 61 -8.06 7.45 -1.34
CA VAL A 61 -8.92 8.11 -0.34
C VAL A 61 -9.29 9.52 -0.80
N SER A 62 -8.34 10.29 -1.32
CA SER A 62 -8.61 11.63 -1.88
C SER A 62 -9.69 11.57 -2.96
N LYS A 63 -9.60 10.60 -3.88
CA LYS A 63 -10.62 10.39 -4.90
C LYS A 63 -11.99 10.02 -4.33
N LEU A 64 -12.03 9.11 -3.35
CA LEU A 64 -13.29 8.71 -2.68
C LEU A 64 -13.93 9.87 -1.92
N LEU A 65 -13.14 10.76 -1.32
CA LEU A 65 -13.59 11.97 -0.65
C LEU A 65 -14.04 13.08 -1.61
N GLY A 66 -13.83 12.90 -2.92
CA GLY A 66 -14.19 13.88 -3.94
C GLY A 66 -13.21 15.05 -4.06
N LEU A 67 -11.96 14.89 -3.64
CA LEU A 67 -10.93 15.91 -3.80
C LEU A 67 -10.60 16.13 -5.28
N SER A 68 -10.20 17.36 -5.62
CA SER A 68 -9.70 17.69 -6.95
C SER A 68 -8.37 16.97 -7.26
N ARG A 69 -7.93 17.07 -8.52
CA ARG A 69 -6.61 16.57 -8.93
C ARG A 69 -5.49 17.23 -8.11
N ASP A 70 -5.52 18.53 -7.96
CA ASP A 70 -4.48 19.29 -7.26
C ASP A 70 -4.48 18.95 -5.76
N GLN A 71 -5.63 18.89 -5.13
CA GLN A 71 -5.75 18.42 -3.75
C GLN A 71 -5.26 16.96 -3.59
N THR A 72 -5.47 16.11 -4.58
CA THR A 72 -4.93 14.74 -4.53
C THR A 72 -3.40 14.74 -4.60
N ILE A 73 -2.81 15.61 -5.42
CA ILE A 73 -1.35 15.81 -5.48
C ILE A 73 -0.83 16.31 -4.12
N ASP A 74 -1.51 17.26 -3.50
CA ASP A 74 -1.17 17.76 -2.17
C ASP A 74 -1.17 16.64 -1.13
N ALA A 75 -2.23 15.84 -1.08
CA ALA A 75 -2.32 14.70 -0.15
C ALA A 75 -1.21 13.66 -0.37
N ILE A 76 -0.85 13.38 -1.62
CA ILE A 76 0.27 12.50 -1.95
C ILE A 76 1.60 13.11 -1.52
N SER A 77 1.78 14.42 -1.71
CA SER A 77 3.00 15.11 -1.28
C SER A 77 3.21 14.99 0.24
N HIS A 78 2.15 15.20 1.01
CA HIS A 78 2.17 14.96 2.46
C HIS A 78 2.53 13.52 2.82
N ALA A 79 2.06 12.53 2.06
CA ALA A 79 2.40 11.14 2.29
C ALA A 79 3.91 10.85 2.11
N PHE A 80 4.61 11.66 1.33
CA PHE A 80 6.07 11.58 1.21
C PHE A 80 6.81 12.39 2.28
N VAL A 81 6.24 13.48 2.77
CA VAL A 81 6.82 14.26 3.89
C VAL A 81 6.64 13.57 5.23
N ASP A 82 5.44 13.03 5.48
CA ASP A 82 5.07 12.45 6.77
C ASP A 82 5.83 11.15 7.06
N GLY A 83 6.71 11.17 8.03
CA GLY A 83 7.54 10.11 8.58
C GLY A 83 7.49 8.74 7.88
N GLN A 84 8.62 8.27 7.42
CA GLN A 84 8.69 7.02 6.66
C GLN A 84 9.00 5.82 7.57
N SER A 85 8.32 4.71 7.32
CA SER A 85 8.53 3.48 8.09
C SER A 85 9.85 2.82 7.73
N LEU A 86 10.71 2.60 8.72
CA LEU A 86 11.91 1.80 8.58
C LEU A 86 11.55 0.30 8.56
N ARG A 87 12.28 -0.48 7.77
CA ARG A 87 12.08 -1.92 7.63
C ARG A 87 12.60 -2.74 8.80
N THR A 88 13.34 -2.16 9.72
CA THR A 88 14.03 -2.87 10.80
C THR A 88 13.13 -3.82 11.61
N TYR A 89 11.86 -3.47 11.82
CA TYR A 89 10.90 -4.28 12.59
C TYR A 89 10.48 -5.61 11.92
N ARG A 90 10.93 -5.87 10.70
CA ARG A 90 10.68 -7.14 9.97
C ARG A 90 11.84 -8.11 10.03
N HIS A 91 12.94 -7.71 10.63
CA HIS A 91 14.17 -8.49 10.66
C HIS A 91 14.58 -8.81 12.10
N ALA A 92 15.12 -10.02 12.31
CA ALA A 92 15.73 -10.39 13.59
C ALA A 92 16.94 -9.47 13.89
N PRO A 93 17.16 -9.09 15.16
CA PRO A 93 16.40 -9.47 16.36
C PRO A 93 15.14 -8.60 16.61
N ASN A 94 14.84 -7.65 15.74
CA ASN A 94 13.82 -6.61 15.97
C ASN A 94 12.42 -6.98 15.44
N ALA A 95 12.22 -8.21 14.95
CA ALA A 95 10.91 -8.64 14.47
C ALA A 95 9.90 -8.67 15.63
N GLY A 96 8.75 -8.00 15.45
CA GLY A 96 7.77 -7.82 16.50
C GLY A 96 6.35 -7.61 15.99
N SER A 97 5.45 -7.28 16.92
CA SER A 97 4.01 -7.13 16.67
C SER A 97 3.64 -6.03 15.66
N ARG A 98 4.50 -5.02 15.46
CA ARG A 98 4.27 -3.96 14.46
C ARG A 98 3.95 -4.51 13.07
N LYS A 99 4.49 -5.67 12.70
CA LYS A 99 4.24 -6.31 11.41
C LYS A 99 2.74 -6.50 11.14
N SER A 100 1.95 -6.79 12.18
CA SER A 100 0.51 -7.06 12.04
C SER A 100 -0.36 -5.80 11.89
N TRP A 101 0.12 -4.62 12.30
CA TRP A 101 -0.66 -3.39 12.26
C TRP A 101 -0.03 -2.26 11.42
N ALA A 102 1.18 -2.46 10.88
CA ALA A 102 1.90 -1.42 10.13
C ALA A 102 1.15 -0.90 8.89
N ALA A 103 0.45 -1.77 8.17
CA ALA A 103 -0.36 -1.36 7.02
C ALA A 103 -1.60 -0.57 7.47
N GLY A 104 -2.24 -0.97 8.58
CA GLY A 104 -3.35 -0.22 9.17
C GLY A 104 -2.95 1.19 9.60
N ASP A 105 -1.77 1.34 10.24
CA ASP A 105 -1.21 2.65 10.60
C ASP A 105 -0.97 3.50 9.33
N ALA A 106 -0.38 2.92 8.28
CA ALA A 106 -0.16 3.62 7.02
C ALA A 106 -1.47 4.11 6.38
N CYS A 107 -2.52 3.27 6.39
CA CYS A 107 -3.85 3.66 5.90
C CYS A 107 -4.49 4.76 6.76
N ALA A 108 -4.39 4.68 8.09
CA ALA A 108 -4.92 5.69 8.99
C ALA A 108 -4.26 7.05 8.76
N ARG A 109 -2.93 7.07 8.57
CA ARG A 109 -2.17 8.29 8.22
C ARG A 109 -2.63 8.86 6.88
N ALA A 110 -2.79 8.03 5.86
CA ALA A 110 -3.25 8.46 4.54
C ALA A 110 -4.64 9.12 4.59
N VAL A 111 -5.57 8.54 5.36
CA VAL A 111 -6.90 9.13 5.57
C VAL A 111 -6.80 10.48 6.25
N ASN A 112 -5.99 10.60 7.31
CA ASN A 112 -5.80 11.87 8.01
C ASN A 112 -5.22 12.95 7.09
N LEU A 113 -4.20 12.63 6.28
CA LEU A 113 -3.60 13.57 5.32
C LEU A 113 -4.62 14.05 4.27
N ALA A 114 -5.42 13.15 3.71
CA ALA A 114 -6.47 13.53 2.77
C ALA A 114 -7.54 14.43 3.42
N LEU A 115 -7.89 14.19 4.69
CA LEU A 115 -8.84 15.04 5.43
C LEU A 115 -8.25 16.41 5.76
N LEU A 116 -6.95 16.53 6.04
CA LEU A 116 -6.28 17.82 6.24
C LEU A 116 -6.34 18.65 4.94
N VAL A 117 -5.99 18.05 3.81
CA VAL A 117 -6.07 18.71 2.51
C VAL A 117 -7.51 19.09 2.15
N GLN A 118 -8.49 18.25 2.47
CA GLN A 118 -9.90 18.58 2.28
C GLN A 118 -10.32 19.86 3.05
N ARG A 119 -9.62 20.15 4.17
CA ARG A 119 -9.85 21.35 4.99
C ARG A 119 -9.04 22.56 4.57
N GLY A 120 -8.25 22.43 3.49
CA GLY A 120 -7.49 23.55 2.92
C GLY A 120 -5.98 23.51 3.18
N GLU A 121 -5.43 22.41 3.77
CA GLU A 121 -3.99 22.26 3.86
C GLU A 121 -3.38 22.11 2.46
N GLY A 122 -2.36 22.92 2.15
CA GLY A 122 -1.63 22.87 0.90
C GLY A 122 -0.54 21.81 0.90
N GLY A 123 -0.06 21.43 -0.29
CA GLY A 123 0.99 20.43 -0.46
C GLY A 123 2.35 21.02 -0.86
N TYR A 124 3.27 20.12 -1.22
CA TYR A 124 4.68 20.45 -1.52
C TYR A 124 5.06 19.92 -2.91
N ASN A 125 5.02 20.78 -3.93
CA ASN A 125 5.23 20.40 -5.33
C ASN A 125 6.60 19.76 -5.60
N SER A 126 7.62 20.10 -4.82
CA SER A 126 8.97 19.57 -4.96
C SER A 126 9.35 18.50 -3.93
N VAL A 127 8.36 17.90 -3.25
CA VAL A 127 8.61 16.92 -2.18
C VAL A 127 9.54 15.78 -2.58
N LEU A 128 9.51 15.36 -3.83
CA LEU A 128 10.40 14.31 -4.33
C LEU A 128 11.77 14.84 -4.74
N THR A 129 11.82 16.03 -5.39
CA THR A 129 12.94 16.52 -6.17
C THR A 129 13.71 17.67 -5.54
N ALA A 130 13.22 18.26 -4.44
CA ALA A 130 13.92 19.34 -3.78
C ALA A 130 15.34 18.90 -3.39
N LYS A 131 16.35 19.62 -3.91
CA LYS A 131 17.76 19.29 -3.66
C LYS A 131 18.04 19.35 -2.15
N THR A 132 18.73 18.35 -1.62
CA THR A 132 19.08 18.19 -0.20
C THR A 132 17.92 17.81 0.69
N TRP A 133 16.70 18.25 0.40
CA TRP A 133 15.54 18.14 1.30
C TRP A 133 14.42 17.22 0.76
N GLY A 134 14.45 16.90 -0.53
CA GLY A 134 13.46 16.05 -1.19
C GLY A 134 13.67 14.56 -0.88
N PHE A 135 12.63 13.79 -1.09
CA PHE A 135 12.61 12.36 -0.80
C PHE A 135 13.73 11.59 -1.53
N TYR A 136 14.04 11.97 -2.78
CA TYR A 136 15.09 11.30 -3.54
C TYR A 136 16.46 11.48 -2.91
N ASP A 137 16.82 12.69 -2.52
CA ASP A 137 18.12 12.96 -1.91
C ASP A 137 18.22 12.35 -0.49
N VAL A 138 17.20 12.57 0.32
CA VAL A 138 17.21 12.19 1.74
C VAL A 138 17.10 10.67 1.94
N LEU A 139 16.20 10.00 1.22
CA LEU A 139 15.82 8.61 1.50
C LEU A 139 16.10 7.65 0.35
N PHE A 140 16.28 8.14 -0.88
CA PHE A 140 16.42 7.28 -2.05
C PHE A 140 17.80 7.31 -2.68
N LYS A 141 18.80 7.83 -1.96
CA LYS A 141 20.22 7.94 -2.41
C LYS A 141 20.37 8.75 -3.71
N GLY A 142 19.58 9.80 -3.87
CA GLY A 142 19.58 10.67 -5.05
C GLY A 142 18.97 10.06 -6.31
N ARG A 143 18.36 8.87 -6.23
CA ARG A 143 17.76 8.22 -7.40
C ARG A 143 16.29 8.57 -7.52
N GLU A 144 15.88 8.88 -8.74
CA GLU A 144 14.47 9.10 -9.07
C GLU A 144 13.74 7.77 -9.26
N PHE A 145 12.42 7.80 -9.04
CA PHE A 145 11.56 6.65 -9.31
C PHE A 145 11.51 6.35 -10.80
N GLN A 146 11.55 5.07 -11.13
CA GLN A 146 11.35 4.57 -12.48
C GLN A 146 9.93 4.02 -12.64
N PHE A 147 9.31 4.33 -13.79
CA PHE A 147 7.99 3.84 -14.16
C PHE A 147 8.08 3.30 -15.59
N GLN A 148 8.06 1.97 -15.74
CA GLN A 148 8.24 1.35 -17.04
C GLN A 148 6.93 1.13 -17.80
N ARG A 149 5.80 1.32 -17.15
CA ARG A 149 4.49 1.06 -17.76
C ARG A 149 3.42 2.05 -17.29
N PRO A 150 2.43 2.31 -18.12
CA PRO A 150 1.29 3.13 -17.73
C PRO A 150 0.48 2.43 -16.63
N TYR A 151 -0.29 3.19 -15.89
CA TYR A 151 -1.26 2.66 -14.94
C TYR A 151 -2.43 2.01 -15.68
N THR A 152 -2.64 0.73 -15.43
CA THR A 152 -3.71 -0.10 -16.01
C THR A 152 -4.30 -1.03 -14.94
N SER A 153 -4.54 -2.29 -15.26
CA SER A 153 -4.85 -3.38 -14.31
C SER A 153 -3.72 -4.40 -14.17
N TYR A 154 -2.54 -4.09 -14.70
CA TYR A 154 -1.42 -5.03 -14.81
C TYR A 154 -1.05 -5.70 -13.50
N VAL A 155 -1.00 -4.94 -12.40
CA VAL A 155 -0.62 -5.50 -11.10
C VAL A 155 -1.64 -6.54 -10.63
N MET A 156 -2.94 -6.23 -10.73
CA MET A 156 -3.99 -7.17 -10.33
C MET A 156 -4.02 -8.44 -11.20
N GLU A 157 -3.70 -8.33 -12.47
CA GLU A 157 -3.66 -9.46 -13.40
C GLU A 157 -2.43 -10.36 -13.20
N ASN A 158 -1.37 -9.83 -12.58
CA ASN A 158 -0.08 -10.51 -12.44
C ASN A 158 0.33 -10.77 -10.98
N VAL A 159 -0.49 -10.44 -9.98
CA VAL A 159 -0.17 -10.74 -8.59
C VAL A 159 -0.28 -12.25 -8.32
N LEU A 160 0.57 -12.71 -7.41
CA LEU A 160 0.52 -14.07 -6.91
C LEU A 160 -0.27 -14.13 -5.61
N PHE A 161 -1.29 -14.99 -5.58
CA PHE A 161 -2.06 -15.26 -4.37
C PHE A 161 -1.40 -16.40 -3.57
N LYS A 162 -1.47 -16.28 -2.26
CA LYS A 162 -1.06 -17.37 -1.37
C LYS A 162 -2.08 -18.49 -1.42
N LEU A 163 -1.62 -19.73 -1.55
CA LEU A 163 -2.47 -20.92 -1.48
C LEU A 163 -2.90 -21.23 -0.05
N VAL A 164 -2.06 -20.89 0.93
CA VAL A 164 -2.31 -21.07 2.36
C VAL A 164 -1.93 -19.80 3.13
N PRO A 165 -2.52 -19.53 4.30
CA PRO A 165 -2.25 -18.33 5.10
C PRO A 165 -0.92 -18.42 5.85
N ALA A 166 0.18 -18.64 5.12
CA ALA A 166 1.54 -18.72 5.65
C ALA A 166 2.45 -17.64 5.03
N GLU A 167 3.62 -17.42 5.58
CA GLU A 167 4.66 -16.56 4.99
C GLU A 167 4.99 -17.05 3.58
N PHE A 168 5.31 -16.12 2.65
CA PHE A 168 5.39 -16.45 1.23
C PHE A 168 6.45 -17.53 0.93
N HIS A 169 7.63 -17.47 1.57
CA HIS A 169 8.68 -18.46 1.42
C HIS A 169 8.35 -19.82 2.08
N ALA A 170 7.33 -19.85 2.94
CA ALA A 170 6.86 -21.10 3.56
C ALA A 170 5.80 -21.84 2.71
N GLN A 171 5.32 -21.26 1.60
CA GLN A 171 4.27 -21.87 0.78
C GLN A 171 4.67 -23.27 0.28
N THR A 172 5.87 -23.39 -0.28
CA THR A 172 6.40 -24.67 -0.80
C THR A 172 6.64 -25.70 0.31
N ALA A 173 7.05 -25.25 1.49
CA ALA A 173 7.23 -26.16 2.63
C ALA A 173 5.88 -26.72 3.12
N VAL A 174 4.84 -25.88 3.18
CA VAL A 174 3.48 -26.31 3.55
C VAL A 174 2.93 -27.28 2.50
N GLU A 175 3.09 -26.99 1.22
CA GLU A 175 2.67 -27.87 0.12
C GLU A 175 3.37 -29.23 0.21
N ALA A 176 4.69 -29.24 0.40
CA ALA A 176 5.46 -30.48 0.57
C ALA A 176 4.98 -31.28 1.78
N ALA A 177 4.69 -30.63 2.91
CA ALA A 177 4.18 -31.29 4.11
C ALA A 177 2.80 -31.95 3.86
N VAL A 178 1.90 -31.29 3.14
CA VAL A 178 0.60 -31.85 2.78
C VAL A 178 0.76 -33.07 1.87
N GLN A 179 1.62 -32.99 0.85
CA GLN A 179 1.87 -34.12 -0.05
C GLN A 179 2.51 -35.31 0.67
N LEU A 180 3.48 -35.05 1.54
CA LEU A 180 4.14 -36.09 2.34
C LEU A 180 3.16 -36.74 3.32
N HIS A 181 2.30 -35.97 3.97
CA HIS A 181 1.27 -36.50 4.86
C HIS A 181 0.35 -37.48 4.13
N THR A 182 -0.12 -37.12 2.93
CA THR A 182 -0.95 -38.00 2.09
C THR A 182 -0.23 -39.33 1.79
N LYS A 183 1.03 -39.28 1.35
CA LYS A 183 1.84 -40.47 1.07
C LYS A 183 2.06 -41.34 2.31
N LEU A 184 2.32 -40.73 3.47
CA LEU A 184 2.50 -41.51 4.72
C LEU A 184 1.20 -42.23 5.12
N ARG A 185 0.05 -41.60 4.94
CA ARG A 185 -1.23 -42.23 5.18
C ARG A 185 -1.47 -43.43 4.26
N GLU A 186 -1.20 -43.28 2.96
CA GLU A 186 -1.30 -44.36 1.97
C GLU A 186 -0.39 -45.56 2.30
N MET A 187 0.76 -45.30 2.91
CA MET A 187 1.72 -46.33 3.38
C MET A 187 1.37 -46.92 4.74
N GLY A 188 0.23 -46.52 5.35
CA GLY A 188 -0.16 -46.96 6.68
C GLY A 188 0.74 -46.45 7.82
N LYS A 189 1.55 -45.43 7.55
CA LYS A 189 2.50 -44.82 8.53
C LYS A 189 1.85 -43.54 9.12
N THR A 190 0.75 -43.70 9.78
CA THR A 190 0.10 -42.62 10.57
C THR A 190 0.45 -42.80 12.03
N SER A 191 1.02 -41.79 12.66
CA SER A 191 1.10 -41.71 14.13
C SER A 191 -0.22 -41.21 14.68
#